data_52c5ddefd11022c5e7d478d28dee756d
#
_entry.id   52c5ddefd11022c5e7d478d28dee756d
#
_cell.length_a   1.000
_cell.length_b   1.000
_cell.length_c   1.000
_cell.angle_alpha   90.00
_cell.angle_beta   90.00
_cell.angle_gamma   90.00
#
_symmetry.space_group_name_H-M   'P 1'
#
loop_
_entity.id
_entity.type
_entity.pdbx_description
1 polymer ?
#
loop_
_entity_poly.entity_id
_entity_poly.type
_entity_poly.pdbx_seq_one_letter_code
_entity_poly.pdbx_strand_id
1 'polypeptide(L)'
;KPILMGNFDFCRYSDENYRIFHGVTKLVLVPKNKGARYVVKIPMIREADCDWCEAEAIAYQAALSYGVERFFAETFLFYEGDRCKAYLQERTAARNNDEDDDEWYEAEEDWSDLSDYSVENAESLGICTRVIDELLRAYSSEEVEEFLDFCAEEHIDDIHGNNYGYRRSNGVPTIYDYSGIGMDARRMRGLI
;
A
#
# COMPACT_ATOMS: atom_id res chain seq x y z
N LYS A 1 -0.47 -18.99 3.13
CA LYS A 1 0.99 -19.08 2.87
C LYS A 1 1.70 -19.41 4.19
N PRO A 2 2.81 -20.19 4.20
CA PRO A 2 3.48 -20.54 5.46
C PRO A 2 4.15 -19.31 6.06
N ILE A 3 3.93 -19.09 7.35
CA ILE A 3 4.67 -18.13 8.17
C ILE A 3 5.93 -18.84 8.66
N LEU A 4 7.10 -18.26 8.43
CA LEU A 4 8.35 -18.78 8.93
C LEU A 4 8.55 -18.33 10.39
N MET A 5 8.69 -19.31 11.29
CA MET A 5 8.97 -19.08 12.69
C MET A 5 10.47 -19.34 12.94
N GLY A 6 11.15 -18.46 13.65
CA GLY A 6 12.57 -18.63 13.97
C GLY A 6 13.35 -17.32 14.01
N ASN A 7 14.66 -17.39 13.88
CA ASN A 7 15.52 -16.19 13.82
C ASN A 7 15.53 -15.62 12.42
N PHE A 8 15.11 -14.36 12.27
CA PHE A 8 15.25 -13.63 11.01
C PHE A 8 16.72 -13.23 10.84
N ASP A 9 17.36 -13.80 9.84
CA ASP A 9 18.77 -13.55 9.57
C ASP A 9 18.92 -12.39 8.59
N PHE A 10 19.06 -11.18 9.10
CA PHE A 10 19.31 -9.98 8.31
C PHE A 10 20.58 -10.07 7.44
N CYS A 11 21.54 -10.90 7.82
CA CYS A 11 22.78 -11.08 7.04
C CYS A 11 22.51 -11.69 5.65
N ARG A 12 21.37 -12.36 5.46
CA ARG A 12 20.97 -12.86 4.15
C ARG A 12 20.45 -11.76 3.22
N TYR A 13 20.10 -10.60 3.75
CA TYR A 13 19.62 -9.44 3.02
C TYR A 13 20.75 -8.41 2.86
N SER A 14 21.88 -8.88 2.33
CA SER A 14 23.03 -8.03 2.05
C SER A 14 22.79 -7.09 0.87
N ASP A 15 23.49 -5.97 0.83
CA ASP A 15 23.50 -5.03 -0.30
C ASP A 15 23.86 -5.67 -1.64
N GLU A 16 24.47 -6.86 -1.64
CA GLU A 16 24.73 -7.61 -2.86
C GLU A 16 23.45 -8.10 -3.54
N ASN A 17 22.46 -8.52 -2.76
CA ASN A 17 21.23 -9.17 -3.24
C ASN A 17 20.01 -8.27 -3.20
N TYR A 18 20.02 -7.23 -2.35
CA TYR A 18 18.89 -6.34 -2.10
C TYR A 18 19.30 -4.88 -2.21
N ARG A 19 18.34 -4.04 -2.63
CA ARG A 19 18.37 -2.61 -2.38
C ARG A 19 17.54 -2.39 -1.11
N ILE A 20 18.07 -1.59 -0.19
CA ILE A 20 17.45 -1.32 1.10
C ILE A 20 16.97 0.12 1.10
N PHE A 21 15.67 0.30 1.30
CA PHE A 21 15.03 1.60 1.42
C PHE A 21 14.59 1.80 2.85
N HIS A 22 14.99 2.92 3.44
CA HIS A 22 14.60 3.33 4.78
C HIS A 22 13.46 4.34 4.67
N GLY A 23 12.24 3.90 4.95
CA GLY A 23 11.09 4.80 5.16
C GLY A 23 11.05 5.32 6.59
N VAL A 24 10.03 6.11 6.89
CA VAL A 24 9.79 6.62 8.25
C VAL A 24 9.30 5.52 9.19
N THR A 25 8.45 4.63 8.70
CA THR A 25 7.75 3.61 9.48
C THR A 25 8.20 2.18 9.18
N LYS A 26 8.90 1.97 8.08
CA LYS A 26 9.27 0.64 7.61
C LYS A 26 10.58 0.63 6.82
N LEU A 27 11.25 -0.50 6.87
CA LEU A 27 12.36 -0.84 6.02
C LEU A 27 11.84 -1.70 4.87
N VAL A 28 12.23 -1.38 3.64
CA VAL A 28 11.84 -2.15 2.45
C VAL A 28 13.07 -2.74 1.77
N LEU A 29 13.11 -4.06 1.68
CA LEU A 29 14.16 -4.82 1.03
C LEU A 29 13.69 -5.24 -0.36
N VAL A 30 14.21 -4.61 -1.40
CA VAL A 30 13.86 -4.89 -2.78
C VAL A 30 14.92 -5.80 -3.40
N PRO A 31 14.56 -7.05 -3.80
CA PRO A 31 15.50 -7.93 -4.45
C PRO A 31 16.08 -7.33 -5.73
N LYS A 32 17.41 -7.42 -5.94
CA LYS A 32 18.05 -7.03 -7.19
C LYS A 32 17.67 -7.94 -8.35
N ASN A 33 17.29 -9.18 -8.05
CA ASN A 33 16.72 -10.06 -9.04
C ASN A 33 15.40 -9.48 -9.57
N LYS A 34 15.39 -9.13 -10.85
CA LYS A 34 14.22 -8.55 -11.52
C LYS A 34 13.04 -9.52 -11.60
N GLY A 35 13.27 -10.82 -11.53
CA GLY A 35 12.23 -11.87 -11.52
C GLY A 35 11.57 -12.06 -10.15
N ALA A 36 12.07 -11.46 -9.08
CA ALA A 36 11.47 -11.59 -7.76
C ALA A 36 10.06 -11.00 -7.72
N ARG A 37 9.12 -11.80 -7.23
CA ARG A 37 7.70 -11.45 -7.15
C ARG A 37 7.38 -10.54 -5.96
N TYR A 38 8.17 -10.60 -4.90
CA TYR A 38 7.89 -9.91 -3.65
C TYR A 38 9.06 -9.03 -3.21
N VAL A 39 8.75 -7.99 -2.47
CA VAL A 39 9.65 -7.25 -1.60
C VAL A 39 9.43 -7.69 -0.15
N VAL A 40 10.40 -7.46 0.72
CA VAL A 40 10.25 -7.70 2.16
C VAL A 40 10.08 -6.36 2.86
N LYS A 41 9.01 -6.21 3.63
CA LYS A 41 8.77 -5.05 4.50
C LYS A 41 9.01 -5.45 5.95
N ILE A 42 9.72 -4.61 6.69
CA ILE A 42 10.03 -4.81 8.10
C ILE A 42 9.60 -3.55 8.84
N PRO A 43 8.69 -3.65 9.81
CA PRO A 43 8.24 -2.50 10.56
C PRO A 43 9.37 -1.93 11.40
N MET A 44 9.49 -0.60 11.42
CA MET A 44 10.36 0.12 12.34
C MET A 44 9.48 0.69 13.45
N ILE A 45 9.14 -0.17 14.41
CA ILE A 45 8.28 0.19 15.53
C ILE A 45 9.12 1.06 16.49
N ARG A 46 8.68 2.30 16.69
CA ARG A 46 9.18 3.21 17.71
C ARG A 46 8.17 3.26 18.86
N GLU A 47 8.61 3.79 20.01
CA GLU A 47 7.70 4.02 21.14
C GLU A 47 6.46 4.81 20.66
N ALA A 48 5.27 4.30 20.96
CA ALA A 48 3.96 4.83 20.58
C ALA A 48 3.51 4.64 19.10
N ASP A 49 4.31 4.00 18.26
CA ASP A 49 3.90 3.69 16.88
C ASP A 49 3.29 2.28 16.78
N CYS A 50 2.42 2.09 15.80
CA CYS A 50 1.90 0.77 15.46
C CYS A 50 2.78 0.07 14.41
N ASP A 51 2.56 -1.23 14.22
CA ASP A 51 3.13 -1.98 13.11
C ASP A 51 2.38 -1.62 11.81
N TRP A 52 2.95 -0.69 11.04
CA TRP A 52 2.38 -0.24 9.77
C TRP A 52 2.33 -1.34 8.70
N CYS A 53 3.24 -2.31 8.77
CA CYS A 53 3.20 -3.45 7.86
C CYS A 53 2.08 -4.42 8.22
N GLU A 54 1.76 -4.57 9.52
CA GLU A 54 0.59 -5.31 9.98
C GLU A 54 -0.71 -4.63 9.53
N ALA A 55 -0.76 -3.29 9.60
CA ALA A 55 -1.89 -2.51 9.11
C ALA A 55 -2.16 -2.77 7.62
N GLU A 56 -1.13 -2.79 6.77
CA GLU A 56 -1.26 -3.14 5.36
C GLU A 56 -1.75 -4.59 5.17
N ALA A 57 -1.21 -5.54 5.93
CA ALA A 57 -1.63 -6.94 5.82
C ALA A 57 -3.09 -7.14 6.25
N ILE A 58 -3.54 -6.45 7.30
CA ILE A 58 -4.95 -6.45 7.75
C ILE A 58 -5.84 -5.80 6.69
N ALA A 59 -5.45 -4.64 6.16
CA ALA A 59 -6.21 -3.95 5.12
C ALA A 59 -6.35 -4.82 3.85
N TYR A 60 -5.28 -5.55 3.47
CA TYR A 60 -5.35 -6.47 2.34
C TYR A 60 -6.32 -7.64 2.60
N GLN A 61 -6.37 -8.19 3.81
CA GLN A 61 -7.35 -9.22 4.16
C GLN A 61 -8.79 -8.69 4.13
N ALA A 62 -9.00 -7.45 4.57
CA ALA A 62 -10.29 -6.78 4.45
C ALA A 62 -10.65 -6.58 2.96
N ALA A 63 -9.72 -6.11 2.14
CA ALA A 63 -9.92 -5.93 0.69
C ALA A 63 -10.31 -7.24 -0.01
N LEU A 64 -9.68 -8.37 0.36
CA LEU A 64 -10.08 -9.71 -0.13
C LEU A 64 -11.51 -10.05 0.24
N SER A 65 -11.93 -9.71 1.46
CA SER A 65 -13.28 -10.00 1.94
C SER A 65 -14.33 -9.10 1.28
N TYR A 66 -13.95 -7.89 0.93
CA TYR A 66 -14.80 -6.92 0.25
C TYR A 66 -14.86 -7.16 -1.28
N GLY A 67 -13.83 -7.78 -1.85
CA GLY A 67 -13.73 -8.05 -3.30
C GLY A 67 -12.98 -6.98 -4.09
N VAL A 68 -12.20 -6.12 -3.41
CA VAL A 68 -11.44 -5.01 -4.00
C VAL A 68 -9.92 -5.20 -3.94
N GLU A 69 -9.45 -6.40 -3.66
CA GLU A 69 -8.01 -6.72 -3.55
C GLU A 69 -7.23 -6.43 -4.84
N ARG A 70 -7.92 -6.34 -5.96
CA ARG A 70 -7.33 -6.02 -7.27
C ARG A 70 -6.64 -4.65 -7.30
N PHE A 71 -7.04 -3.73 -6.45
CA PHE A 71 -6.45 -2.39 -6.36
C PHE A 71 -5.17 -2.34 -5.53
N PHE A 72 -4.91 -3.34 -4.69
CA PHE A 72 -3.83 -3.34 -3.72
C PHE A 72 -2.76 -4.37 -4.04
N ALA A 73 -1.50 -4.05 -3.73
CA ALA A 73 -0.42 -5.02 -3.75
C ALA A 73 -0.63 -6.06 -2.64
N GLU A 74 -0.64 -7.35 -3.00
CA GLU A 74 -0.80 -8.43 -2.05
C GLU A 74 0.21 -8.31 -0.90
N THR A 75 -0.27 -8.20 0.36
CA THR A 75 0.58 -8.07 1.54
C THR A 75 0.20 -9.11 2.59
N PHE A 76 1.19 -9.80 3.17
CA PHE A 76 0.93 -10.81 4.20
C PHE A 76 2.14 -11.02 5.10
N LEU A 77 1.86 -11.44 6.33
CA LEU A 77 2.88 -11.82 7.30
C LEU A 77 3.66 -13.04 6.78
N PHE A 78 4.98 -12.91 6.73
CA PHE A 78 5.89 -13.93 6.22
C PHE A 78 6.73 -14.56 7.34
N TYR A 79 7.15 -13.75 8.29
CA TYR A 79 7.99 -14.15 9.40
C TYR A 79 7.51 -13.46 10.68
N GLU A 80 7.46 -14.23 11.76
CA GLU A 80 7.21 -13.74 13.10
C GLU A 80 8.20 -14.36 14.07
N GLY A 81 8.89 -13.52 14.83
CA GLY A 81 9.85 -13.92 15.84
C GLY A 81 9.86 -12.94 17.02
N ASP A 82 10.61 -13.29 18.06
CA ASP A 82 10.62 -12.54 19.33
C ASP A 82 11.06 -11.08 19.20
N ARG A 83 11.80 -10.74 18.14
CA ARG A 83 12.42 -9.43 17.98
C ARG A 83 11.94 -8.63 16.78
N CYS A 84 11.32 -9.26 15.82
CA CYS A 84 10.81 -8.59 14.63
C CYS A 84 9.76 -9.43 13.92
N LYS A 85 8.93 -8.73 13.14
CA LYS A 85 8.08 -9.32 12.11
C LYS A 85 8.64 -8.96 10.75
N ALA A 86 8.31 -9.74 9.73
CA ALA A 86 8.58 -9.39 8.34
C ALA A 86 7.39 -9.77 7.46
N TYR A 87 7.09 -8.94 6.49
CA TYR A 87 5.96 -9.09 5.60
C TYR A 87 6.47 -9.20 4.16
N LEU A 88 5.81 -10.01 3.37
CA LEU A 88 5.99 -9.99 1.92
C LEU A 88 4.90 -9.14 1.30
N GLN A 89 5.31 -8.27 0.38
CA GLN A 89 4.40 -7.52 -0.45
C GLN A 89 4.69 -7.77 -1.92
N GLU A 90 3.63 -7.87 -2.72
CA GLU A 90 3.75 -7.96 -4.18
C GLU A 90 4.59 -6.79 -4.72
N ARG A 91 5.60 -7.13 -5.52
CA ARG A 91 6.48 -6.14 -6.11
C ARG A 91 5.82 -5.52 -7.32
N THR A 92 5.55 -4.24 -7.26
CA THR A 92 5.11 -3.43 -8.39
C THR A 92 6.28 -2.96 -9.25
N ALA A 93 6.01 -2.56 -10.48
CA ALA A 93 6.93 -1.76 -11.27
C ALA A 93 6.83 -0.31 -10.78
N ALA A 94 7.99 0.32 -10.56
CA ALA A 94 8.01 1.73 -10.21
C ALA A 94 7.42 2.55 -11.36
N ARG A 95 6.63 3.54 -11.02
CA ARG A 95 6.36 4.68 -11.88
C ARG A 95 7.69 5.40 -12.15
N ASN A 96 7.86 6.04 -13.30
CA ASN A 96 8.98 6.94 -13.54
C ASN A 96 8.78 8.19 -12.67
N ASN A 97 9.39 8.17 -11.50
CA ASN A 97 9.24 9.20 -10.47
C ASN A 97 10.30 10.27 -10.65
N ASP A 98 10.02 11.24 -11.49
CA ASP A 98 10.73 12.52 -11.48
C ASP A 98 9.78 13.68 -11.07
N GLU A 99 8.65 13.37 -10.46
CA GLU A 99 7.60 14.35 -10.24
C GLU A 99 7.33 14.52 -8.75
N ASP A 100 7.38 15.76 -8.33
CA ASP A 100 7.18 16.23 -6.97
C ASP A 100 5.78 15.90 -6.44
N ASP A 101 5.69 15.64 -5.13
CA ASP A 101 4.44 15.41 -4.37
C ASP A 101 3.47 16.62 -4.40
N ASP A 102 3.87 17.73 -5.00
CA ASP A 102 3.10 18.98 -5.07
C ASP A 102 1.86 18.88 -5.99
N GLU A 103 1.74 17.83 -6.81
CA GLU A 103 0.56 17.60 -7.67
C GLU A 103 -0.77 17.36 -6.92
N TRP A 104 -0.72 17.21 -5.63
CA TRP A 104 -1.91 17.06 -4.79
C TRP A 104 -2.92 18.21 -4.93
N TYR A 105 -2.43 19.41 -5.24
CA TYR A 105 -3.19 20.65 -5.09
C TYR A 105 -3.50 21.38 -6.39
N GLU A 106 -2.95 20.94 -7.51
CA GLU A 106 -2.99 21.74 -8.75
C GLU A 106 -3.86 21.17 -9.87
N ALA A 107 -4.35 19.95 -9.77
CA ALA A 107 -5.18 19.37 -10.81
C ALA A 107 -6.66 19.73 -10.59
N GLU A 108 -7.18 20.64 -11.37
CA GLU A 108 -8.62 20.72 -11.65
C GLU A 108 -8.97 19.51 -12.52
N GLU A 109 -9.27 18.37 -11.90
CA GLU A 109 -9.60 17.17 -12.62
C GLU A 109 -11.10 16.98 -12.71
N ASP A 110 -11.55 16.63 -13.89
CA ASP A 110 -12.93 16.30 -14.16
C ASP A 110 -13.17 14.81 -13.84
N TRP A 111 -13.63 14.52 -12.63
CA TRP A 111 -14.05 13.18 -12.22
C TRP A 111 -15.50 12.90 -12.61
N SER A 112 -15.93 13.36 -13.80
CA SER A 112 -17.30 13.20 -14.27
C SER A 112 -17.76 11.74 -14.37
N ASP A 113 -16.81 10.79 -14.39
CA ASP A 113 -17.12 9.37 -14.42
C ASP A 113 -17.46 8.79 -13.03
N LEU A 114 -17.24 9.56 -11.97
CA LEU A 114 -17.58 9.17 -10.59
C LEU A 114 -18.90 9.82 -10.15
N SER A 115 -19.60 9.22 -9.21
CA SER A 115 -20.74 9.85 -8.55
C SER A 115 -20.29 11.01 -7.64
N ASP A 116 -21.19 11.97 -7.36
CA ASP A 116 -20.91 13.07 -6.43
C ASP A 116 -20.43 12.54 -5.06
N TYR A 117 -21.01 11.44 -4.59
CA TYR A 117 -20.62 10.80 -3.34
C TYR A 117 -19.19 10.23 -3.38
N SER A 118 -18.81 9.58 -4.49
CA SER A 118 -17.46 9.02 -4.63
C SER A 118 -16.38 10.10 -4.79
N VAL A 119 -16.70 11.21 -5.45
CA VAL A 119 -15.82 12.39 -5.51
C VAL A 119 -15.62 12.98 -4.11
N GLU A 120 -16.70 13.18 -3.34
CA GLU A 120 -16.63 13.67 -1.97
C GLU A 120 -15.80 12.73 -1.09
N ASN A 121 -15.97 11.41 -1.24
CA ASN A 121 -15.17 10.42 -0.54
C ASN A 121 -13.67 10.52 -0.89
N ALA A 122 -13.32 10.61 -2.17
CA ALA A 122 -11.93 10.73 -2.59
C ALA A 122 -11.28 11.99 -2.03
N GLU A 123 -11.96 13.14 -2.10
CA GLU A 123 -11.48 14.41 -1.54
C GLU A 123 -11.33 14.34 -0.02
N SER A 124 -12.31 13.78 0.69
CA SER A 124 -12.29 13.67 2.15
C SER A 124 -11.20 12.74 2.67
N LEU A 125 -10.84 11.72 1.89
CA LEU A 125 -9.77 10.78 2.20
C LEU A 125 -8.38 11.33 1.82
N GLY A 126 -8.31 12.45 1.09
CA GLY A 126 -7.06 12.99 0.58
C GLY A 126 -6.40 12.07 -0.45
N ILE A 127 -7.20 11.33 -1.22
CA ILE A 127 -6.69 10.51 -2.31
C ILE A 127 -6.31 11.42 -3.48
N CYS A 128 -5.07 11.29 -3.95
CA CYS A 128 -4.53 12.11 -5.03
C CYS A 128 -5.31 11.90 -6.33
N THR A 129 -5.71 12.98 -6.98
CA THR A 129 -6.44 13.01 -8.25
C THR A 129 -5.79 12.14 -9.31
N ARG A 130 -4.47 12.20 -9.42
CA ARG A 130 -3.72 11.38 -10.37
C ARG A 130 -3.86 9.87 -10.13
N VAL A 131 -3.99 9.43 -8.88
CA VAL A 131 -4.25 8.00 -8.59
C VAL A 131 -5.62 7.62 -9.10
N ILE A 132 -6.63 8.45 -8.87
CA ILE A 132 -7.99 8.22 -9.38
C ILE A 132 -8.00 8.15 -10.91
N ASP A 133 -7.35 9.07 -11.58
CA ASP A 133 -7.21 9.05 -13.04
C ASP A 133 -6.59 7.76 -13.58
N GLU A 134 -5.50 7.32 -12.96
CA GLU A 134 -4.86 6.08 -13.36
C GLU A 134 -5.76 4.87 -13.10
N LEU A 135 -6.53 4.88 -12.02
CA LEU A 135 -7.51 3.83 -11.75
C LEU A 135 -8.63 3.84 -12.78
N LEU A 136 -9.20 4.99 -13.12
CA LEU A 136 -10.27 5.12 -14.13
C LEU A 136 -9.83 4.74 -15.55
N ARG A 137 -8.52 4.80 -15.86
CA ARG A 137 -7.99 4.28 -17.14
C ARG A 137 -7.95 2.75 -17.20
N ALA A 138 -7.94 2.09 -16.07
CA ALA A 138 -7.75 0.64 -15.98
C ALA A 138 -8.99 -0.11 -15.49
N TYR A 139 -9.88 0.57 -14.81
CA TYR A 139 -11.07 0.01 -14.18
C TYR A 139 -12.30 0.86 -14.54
N SER A 140 -13.49 0.30 -14.40
CA SER A 140 -14.74 1.05 -14.59
C SER A 140 -14.98 2.02 -13.43
N SER A 141 -15.83 3.03 -13.65
CA SER A 141 -16.23 3.97 -12.60
C SER A 141 -16.86 3.26 -11.40
N GLU A 142 -17.67 2.25 -11.63
CA GLU A 142 -18.31 1.46 -10.59
C GLU A 142 -17.27 0.72 -9.73
N GLU A 143 -16.22 0.17 -10.37
CA GLU A 143 -15.14 -0.49 -9.63
C GLU A 143 -14.31 0.51 -8.82
N VAL A 144 -14.09 1.73 -9.33
CA VAL A 144 -13.40 2.79 -8.60
C VAL A 144 -14.26 3.29 -7.44
N GLU A 145 -15.57 3.41 -7.60
CA GLU A 145 -16.50 3.73 -6.52
C GLU A 145 -16.44 2.68 -5.39
N GLU A 146 -16.48 1.37 -5.74
CA GLU A 146 -16.30 0.29 -4.75
C GLU A 146 -14.98 0.40 -3.98
N PHE A 147 -13.90 0.78 -4.67
CA PHE A 147 -12.61 1.02 -4.04
C PHE A 147 -12.65 2.21 -3.07
N LEU A 148 -13.27 3.32 -3.46
CA LEU A 148 -13.39 4.52 -2.61
C LEU A 148 -14.27 4.24 -1.39
N ASP A 149 -15.38 3.54 -1.56
CA ASP A 149 -16.24 3.11 -0.45
C ASP A 149 -15.49 2.22 0.54
N PHE A 150 -14.71 1.27 0.04
CA PHE A 150 -13.84 0.44 0.86
C PHE A 150 -12.81 1.28 1.62
N CYS A 151 -12.14 2.22 0.95
CA CYS A 151 -11.17 3.10 1.62
C CYS A 151 -11.83 3.94 2.73
N ALA A 152 -13.05 4.44 2.49
CA ALA A 152 -13.81 5.20 3.48
C ALA A 152 -14.20 4.32 4.68
N GLU A 153 -14.70 3.11 4.45
CA GLU A 153 -15.12 2.17 5.49
C GLU A 153 -13.94 1.72 6.36
N GLU A 154 -12.81 1.40 5.72
CA GLU A 154 -11.60 0.93 6.38
C GLU A 154 -10.69 2.06 6.87
N HIS A 155 -11.09 3.32 6.65
CA HIS A 155 -10.29 4.51 6.99
C HIS A 155 -8.88 4.49 6.39
N ILE A 156 -8.78 4.04 5.14
CA ILE A 156 -7.53 4.10 4.37
C ILE A 156 -7.47 5.45 3.70
N ASP A 157 -6.47 6.22 4.03
CA ASP A 157 -6.22 7.56 3.51
C ASP A 157 -4.75 7.71 3.04
N ASP A 158 -4.35 8.92 2.70
CA ASP A 158 -2.96 9.24 2.32
C ASP A 158 -2.46 8.43 1.11
N ILE A 159 -3.34 8.21 0.13
CA ILE A 159 -2.97 7.55 -1.13
C ILE A 159 -2.52 8.63 -2.13
N HIS A 160 -1.22 8.84 -2.21
CA HIS A 160 -0.60 9.84 -3.09
C HIS A 160 0.28 9.22 -4.17
N GLY A 161 0.89 10.06 -5.01
CA GLY A 161 1.63 9.64 -6.18
C GLY A 161 2.78 8.65 -5.92
N ASN A 162 3.35 8.64 -4.71
CA ASN A 162 4.43 7.73 -4.32
C ASN A 162 3.93 6.42 -3.69
N ASN A 163 2.61 6.22 -3.56
CA ASN A 163 2.02 5.06 -2.89
C ASN A 163 1.46 4.03 -3.88
N TYR A 164 1.60 4.26 -5.19
CA TYR A 164 1.20 3.30 -6.21
C TYR A 164 2.29 3.07 -7.27
N GLY A 165 2.17 1.95 -7.94
CA GLY A 165 2.96 1.57 -9.10
C GLY A 165 2.11 0.71 -10.02
N TYR A 166 2.74 -0.07 -10.88
CA TYR A 166 2.02 -0.93 -11.82
C TYR A 166 2.27 -2.39 -11.50
N ARG A 167 1.22 -3.19 -11.47
CA ARG A 167 1.31 -4.64 -11.28
C ARG A 167 2.09 -5.27 -12.44
N ARG A 168 3.12 -6.00 -12.11
CA ARG A 168 4.07 -6.50 -13.11
C ARG A 168 3.51 -7.57 -14.04
N SER A 169 2.43 -8.21 -13.63
CA SER A 169 1.78 -9.27 -14.42
C SER A 169 0.89 -8.75 -15.55
N ASN A 170 0.27 -7.58 -15.38
CA ASN A 170 -0.73 -7.06 -16.30
C ASN A 170 -0.65 -5.54 -16.54
N GLY A 171 0.26 -4.83 -15.85
CA GLY A 171 0.47 -3.40 -16.04
C GLY A 171 -0.62 -2.49 -15.45
N VAL A 172 -1.53 -3.01 -14.62
CA VAL A 172 -2.57 -2.18 -14.01
C VAL A 172 -2.04 -1.40 -12.81
N PRO A 173 -2.56 -0.19 -12.53
CA PRO A 173 -2.23 0.57 -11.34
C PRO A 173 -2.54 -0.23 -10.09
N THR A 174 -1.62 -0.19 -9.12
CA THR A 174 -1.71 -1.00 -7.91
C THR A 174 -1.10 -0.24 -6.74
N ILE A 175 -1.87 -0.05 -5.69
CA ILE A 175 -1.48 0.68 -4.49
C ILE A 175 -0.62 -0.24 -3.63
N TYR A 176 0.58 0.21 -3.25
CA TYR A 176 1.53 -0.57 -2.45
C TYR A 176 1.86 0.04 -1.09
N ASP A 177 1.49 1.28 -0.83
CA ASP A 177 1.55 1.90 0.49
C ASP A 177 0.15 2.41 0.85
N TYR A 178 -0.55 1.65 1.69
CA TYR A 178 -1.94 1.88 2.11
C TYR A 178 -2.11 1.69 3.62
N SER A 179 -1.04 1.97 4.36
CA SER A 179 -1.03 1.93 5.82
C SER A 179 -1.33 3.27 6.47
N GLY A 180 -1.51 4.33 5.69
CA GLY A 180 -1.81 5.68 6.16
C GLY A 180 -3.18 5.73 6.79
N ILE A 181 -3.25 5.48 8.10
CA ILE A 181 -4.49 5.47 8.89
C ILE A 181 -4.31 6.32 10.14
N GLY A 182 -5.32 7.14 10.43
CA GLY A 182 -5.35 7.97 11.63
C GLY A 182 -5.38 7.15 12.93
N MET A 183 -5.14 7.80 14.06
CA MET A 183 -5.08 7.17 15.38
C MET A 183 -6.35 6.39 15.73
N ASP A 184 -7.52 6.91 15.36
CA ASP A 184 -8.79 6.27 15.68
C ASP A 184 -8.97 4.99 14.88
N ALA A 185 -8.59 4.99 13.60
CA ALA A 185 -8.61 3.78 12.77
C ALA A 185 -7.63 2.71 13.28
N ARG A 186 -6.45 3.11 13.78
CA ARG A 186 -5.52 2.18 14.44
C ARG A 186 -6.15 1.48 15.64
N ARG A 187 -6.88 2.24 16.48
CA ARG A 187 -7.62 1.68 17.62
C ARG A 187 -8.73 0.74 17.18
N MET A 188 -9.52 1.13 16.18
CA MET A 188 -10.60 0.30 15.64
C MET A 188 -10.08 -1.03 15.09
N ARG A 189 -8.88 -1.05 14.51
CA ARG A 189 -8.21 -2.25 14.01
C ARG A 189 -7.46 -3.04 15.08
N GLY A 190 -7.43 -2.56 16.33
CA GLY A 190 -6.71 -3.21 17.42
C GLY A 190 -5.19 -3.19 17.27
N LEU A 191 -4.65 -2.19 16.58
CA LEU A 191 -3.21 -2.03 16.33
C LEU A 191 -2.50 -1.27 17.47
N ILE A 192 -3.25 -0.54 18.30
CA ILE A 192 -2.81 0.20 19.50
C ILE A 192 -3.89 0.16 20.57
#